data_bb21e51fc9d724737dae6136ec6ac691
#
_entry.id   bb21e51fc9d724737dae6136ec6ac691
#
_cell.length_a   1.000
_cell.length_b   1.000
_cell.length_c   1.000
_cell.angle_alpha   90.00
_cell.angle_beta   90.00
_cell.angle_gamma   90.00
#
_symmetry.space_group_name_H-M   'P 1'
#
loop_
_entity.id
_entity.type
_entity.pdbx_description
1 polymer ?
#
loop_
_entity_poly.entity_id
_entity_poly.type
_entity_poly.pdbx_seq_one_letter_code
_entity_poly.pdbx_strand_id
1 'polypeptide(L)'
;MRYLFLLNPTAGKRDCTAELAPAIRAAAQRAGIPPEKGKVIVTRYAGHARELAAEAAHTAQADGEPVRIWTAGGDGTFNEALTGAQGCSLAAVGCLPFGSGNDFLRTYGTREEFNDLDAQLAGGEVDIDLMQTDLGLSATICAAGLDAQVAYGIPQFRRIPFCGGEMAYALSIVKQLCGHIGRNVTFTIDGEELTVDCLMCAVCNGRTYGGGFYAAPEAQPDDGWLDVFIIRRVSRLTIARLLGMYKSGRHFRNGELTEQAKPYFIYRRAKCVSLRPADGRGPIVATADGECAPCDAITAQLKPLAGRVLLPKPAYERFMAQRANV
;
A
#
# COMPACT_ATOMS: atom_id res chain seq x y z
N MET A 1 -16.05 -21.98 8.20
CA MET A 1 -15.11 -20.98 7.61
C MET A 1 -14.76 -21.41 6.19
N ARG A 2 -14.76 -20.50 5.24
CA ARG A 2 -14.38 -20.71 3.82
C ARG A 2 -13.02 -20.08 3.56
N TYR A 3 -12.30 -20.62 2.56
CA TYR A 3 -10.96 -20.19 2.18
C TYR A 3 -10.94 -19.93 0.67
N LEU A 4 -10.55 -18.72 0.27
CA LEU A 4 -10.49 -18.32 -1.13
C LEU A 4 -9.09 -17.83 -1.47
N PHE A 5 -8.48 -18.38 -2.52
CA PHE A 5 -7.17 -17.97 -3.00
C PHE A 5 -7.33 -17.41 -4.41
N LEU A 6 -7.01 -16.13 -4.58
CA LEU A 6 -7.09 -15.38 -5.83
C LEU A 6 -5.68 -15.26 -6.41
N LEU A 7 -5.42 -15.91 -7.53
CA LEU A 7 -4.10 -15.93 -8.16
C LEU A 7 -4.08 -14.98 -9.36
N ASN A 8 -3.18 -13.99 -9.34
CA ASN A 8 -2.99 -13.09 -10.47
C ASN A 8 -1.86 -13.62 -11.37
N PRO A 9 -2.15 -14.13 -12.59
CA PRO A 9 -1.17 -14.74 -13.48
C PRO A 9 -0.19 -13.72 -14.06
N THR A 10 -0.53 -12.41 -14.03
CA THR A 10 0.32 -11.34 -14.55
C THR A 10 1.21 -10.68 -13.49
N ALA A 11 1.11 -11.13 -12.23
CA ALA A 11 1.92 -10.58 -11.17
C ALA A 11 3.37 -11.08 -11.23
N GLY A 12 4.31 -10.16 -10.99
CA GLY A 12 5.74 -10.50 -10.94
C GLY A 12 6.40 -10.69 -12.30
N LYS A 13 7.46 -11.52 -12.32
CA LYS A 13 8.28 -11.75 -13.52
C LYS A 13 7.81 -12.94 -14.37
N ARG A 14 7.02 -13.84 -13.80
CA ARG A 14 6.49 -15.05 -14.46
C ARG A 14 5.15 -15.44 -13.85
N ASP A 15 4.36 -16.15 -14.62
CA ASP A 15 3.14 -16.76 -14.11
C ASP A 15 3.49 -17.90 -13.14
N CYS A 16 3.13 -17.73 -11.87
CA CYS A 16 3.33 -18.71 -10.81
C CYS A 16 2.08 -19.56 -10.51
N THR A 17 0.99 -19.39 -11.25
CA THR A 17 -0.30 -20.01 -10.92
C THR A 17 -0.23 -21.53 -10.94
N ALA A 18 0.49 -22.11 -11.91
CA ALA A 18 0.65 -23.56 -12.06
C ALA A 18 1.43 -24.22 -10.91
N GLU A 19 2.41 -23.49 -10.32
CA GLU A 19 3.20 -23.97 -9.19
C GLU A 19 2.45 -23.72 -7.86
N LEU A 20 1.81 -22.56 -7.75
CA LEU A 20 1.21 -22.11 -6.50
C LEU A 20 -0.11 -22.82 -6.18
N ALA A 21 -0.95 -23.12 -7.17
CA ALA A 21 -2.23 -23.77 -6.94
C ALA A 21 -2.09 -25.17 -6.29
N PRO A 22 -1.19 -26.07 -6.73
CA PRO A 22 -0.92 -27.33 -6.02
C PRO A 22 -0.34 -27.12 -4.62
N ALA A 23 0.58 -26.15 -4.44
CA ALA A 23 1.18 -25.85 -3.14
C ALA A 23 0.13 -25.38 -2.11
N ILE A 24 -0.80 -24.51 -2.54
CA ILE A 24 -1.92 -24.07 -1.70
C ILE A 24 -2.80 -25.26 -1.29
N ARG A 25 -3.16 -26.14 -2.23
CA ARG A 25 -3.98 -27.32 -1.90
C ARG A 25 -3.28 -28.24 -0.92
N ALA A 26 -1.98 -28.46 -1.08
CA ALA A 26 -1.19 -29.27 -0.17
C ALA A 26 -1.11 -28.64 1.24
N ALA A 27 -0.90 -27.32 1.33
CA ALA A 27 -0.91 -26.60 2.61
C ALA A 27 -2.30 -26.64 3.27
N ALA A 28 -3.37 -26.44 2.50
CA ALA A 28 -4.74 -26.57 3.01
C ALA A 28 -5.04 -27.97 3.56
N GLN A 29 -4.57 -29.01 2.88
CA GLN A 29 -4.70 -30.39 3.35
C GLN A 29 -3.94 -30.61 4.66
N ARG A 30 -2.70 -30.13 4.79
CA ARG A 30 -1.93 -30.19 6.05
C ARG A 30 -2.63 -29.45 7.19
N ALA A 31 -3.27 -28.33 6.88
CA ALA A 31 -4.05 -27.54 7.84
C ALA A 31 -5.42 -28.15 8.17
N GLY A 32 -5.78 -29.31 7.60
CA GLY A 32 -7.06 -29.97 7.84
C GLY A 32 -8.27 -29.26 7.22
N ILE A 33 -8.05 -28.42 6.20
CA ILE A 33 -9.13 -27.70 5.50
C ILE A 33 -9.81 -28.66 4.51
N PRO A 34 -11.12 -28.88 4.64
CA PRO A 34 -11.86 -29.73 3.72
C PRO A 34 -11.81 -29.15 2.27
N PRO A 35 -11.65 -29.99 1.24
CA PRO A 35 -11.54 -29.53 -0.15
C PRO A 35 -12.71 -28.64 -0.62
N GLU A 36 -13.91 -28.88 -0.14
CA GLU A 36 -15.12 -28.12 -0.46
C GLU A 36 -15.14 -26.71 0.18
N LYS A 37 -14.33 -26.49 1.22
CA LYS A 37 -14.18 -25.17 1.88
C LYS A 37 -13.08 -24.31 1.28
N GLY A 38 -12.18 -24.88 0.46
CA GLY A 38 -11.04 -24.21 -0.16
C GLY A 38 -11.25 -24.04 -1.65
N LYS A 39 -11.22 -22.77 -2.16
CA LYS A 39 -11.27 -22.47 -3.59
C LYS A 39 -10.01 -21.73 -4.04
N VAL A 40 -9.48 -22.14 -5.19
CA VAL A 40 -8.36 -21.44 -5.87
C VAL A 40 -8.87 -20.94 -7.21
N ILE A 41 -8.84 -19.62 -7.43
CA ILE A 41 -9.35 -18.97 -8.63
C ILE A 41 -8.25 -18.11 -9.24
N VAL A 42 -8.01 -18.28 -10.54
CA VAL A 42 -7.11 -17.40 -11.31
C VAL A 42 -7.87 -16.18 -11.79
N THR A 43 -7.36 -14.98 -11.51
CA THR A 43 -7.98 -13.74 -11.99
C THR A 43 -7.78 -13.59 -13.50
N ARG A 44 -8.68 -12.91 -14.18
CA ARG A 44 -8.73 -12.84 -15.65
C ARG A 44 -8.46 -11.45 -16.21
N TYR A 45 -8.73 -10.39 -15.41
CA TYR A 45 -8.61 -8.98 -15.80
C TYR A 45 -8.45 -8.11 -14.55
N ALA A 46 -8.04 -6.88 -14.75
CA ALA A 46 -7.96 -5.88 -13.68
C ALA A 46 -9.35 -5.62 -13.08
N GLY A 47 -9.47 -5.63 -11.76
CA GLY A 47 -10.75 -5.54 -11.04
C GLY A 47 -11.39 -6.89 -10.72
N HIS A 48 -10.95 -8.01 -11.32
CA HIS A 48 -11.58 -9.32 -11.08
C HIS A 48 -11.37 -9.80 -9.63
N ALA A 49 -10.24 -9.49 -8.99
CA ALA A 49 -10.03 -9.82 -7.58
C ALA A 49 -11.02 -9.08 -6.67
N ARG A 50 -11.37 -7.83 -7.01
CA ARG A 50 -12.40 -7.06 -6.29
C ARG A 50 -13.78 -7.70 -6.41
N GLU A 51 -14.17 -8.09 -7.62
CA GLU A 51 -15.47 -8.72 -7.87
C GLU A 51 -15.60 -10.04 -7.10
N LEU A 52 -14.57 -10.90 -7.18
CA LEU A 52 -14.55 -12.19 -6.48
C LEU A 52 -14.55 -12.04 -4.95
N ALA A 53 -13.82 -11.04 -4.43
CA ALA A 53 -13.80 -10.76 -3.00
C ALA A 53 -15.15 -10.20 -2.52
N ALA A 54 -15.80 -9.33 -3.32
CA ALA A 54 -17.13 -8.81 -3.01
C ALA A 54 -18.20 -9.93 -3.01
N GLU A 55 -18.17 -10.83 -3.98
CA GLU A 55 -19.05 -11.99 -4.03
C GLU A 55 -18.86 -12.89 -2.81
N ALA A 56 -17.59 -13.18 -2.45
CA ALA A 56 -17.26 -13.99 -1.28
C ALA A 56 -17.70 -13.33 0.03
N ALA A 57 -17.50 -12.02 0.17
CA ALA A 57 -17.92 -11.24 1.32
C ALA A 57 -19.46 -11.20 1.46
N HIS A 58 -20.16 -10.94 0.37
CA HIS A 58 -21.63 -10.98 0.33
C HIS A 58 -22.18 -12.35 0.73
N THR A 59 -21.58 -13.42 0.19
CA THR A 59 -21.96 -14.81 0.53
C THR A 59 -21.65 -15.11 2.00
N ALA A 60 -20.52 -14.62 2.53
CA ALA A 60 -20.17 -14.79 3.95
C ALA A 60 -21.22 -14.15 4.87
N GLN A 61 -21.66 -12.95 4.50
CA GLN A 61 -22.67 -12.20 5.26
C GLN A 61 -24.05 -12.85 5.17
N ALA A 62 -24.45 -13.35 4.02
CA ALA A 62 -25.73 -14.04 3.80
C ALA A 62 -25.83 -15.37 4.58
N ASP A 63 -24.76 -16.15 4.59
CA ASP A 63 -24.72 -17.46 5.22
C ASP A 63 -24.28 -17.42 6.70
N GLY A 64 -23.77 -16.30 7.19
CA GLY A 64 -23.16 -16.16 8.50
C GLY A 64 -21.85 -16.95 8.66
N GLU A 65 -21.25 -17.40 7.55
CA GLU A 65 -20.00 -18.18 7.55
C GLU A 65 -18.80 -17.34 7.13
N PRO A 66 -17.79 -17.12 8.02
CA PRO A 66 -16.61 -16.32 7.69
C PRO A 66 -15.82 -16.84 6.48
N VAL A 67 -15.18 -15.92 5.76
CA VAL A 67 -14.30 -16.22 4.64
C VAL A 67 -12.93 -15.55 4.82
N ARG A 68 -11.88 -16.33 4.61
CA ARG A 68 -10.49 -15.85 4.50
C ARG A 68 -10.08 -15.83 3.04
N ILE A 69 -9.63 -14.69 2.56
CA ILE A 69 -9.30 -14.45 1.15
C ILE A 69 -7.82 -14.12 1.05
N TRP A 70 -7.04 -14.92 0.31
CA TRP A 70 -5.64 -14.60 0.00
C TRP A 70 -5.48 -14.21 -1.45
N THR A 71 -4.73 -13.15 -1.68
CA THR A 71 -4.36 -12.70 -3.03
C THR A 71 -2.90 -13.04 -3.30
N ALA A 72 -2.63 -13.87 -4.29
CA ALA A 72 -1.29 -14.07 -4.82
C ALA A 72 -1.06 -13.08 -5.95
N GLY A 73 -0.40 -11.97 -5.61
CA GLY A 73 -0.25 -10.84 -6.53
C GLY A 73 0.67 -9.75 -5.99
N GLY A 74 0.55 -8.54 -6.51
CA GLY A 74 1.14 -7.33 -5.99
C GLY A 74 0.14 -6.52 -5.16
N ASP A 75 0.57 -5.30 -4.76
CA ASP A 75 -0.24 -4.37 -3.95
C ASP A 75 -1.60 -4.08 -4.60
N GLY A 76 -1.67 -3.92 -5.93
CA GLY A 76 -2.93 -3.70 -6.64
C GLY A 76 -3.93 -4.86 -6.50
N THR A 77 -3.47 -6.12 -6.61
CA THR A 77 -4.37 -7.28 -6.44
C THR A 77 -4.88 -7.39 -5.00
N PHE A 78 -4.01 -7.10 -4.03
CA PHE A 78 -4.38 -7.04 -2.62
C PHE A 78 -5.41 -5.93 -2.37
N ASN A 79 -5.17 -4.72 -2.89
CA ASN A 79 -6.07 -3.59 -2.73
C ASN A 79 -7.44 -3.82 -3.40
N GLU A 80 -7.48 -4.45 -4.59
CA GLU A 80 -8.72 -4.88 -5.23
C GLU A 80 -9.54 -5.79 -4.30
N ALA A 81 -8.94 -6.81 -3.72
CA ALA A 81 -9.64 -7.74 -2.84
C ALA A 81 -10.08 -7.07 -1.53
N LEU A 82 -9.23 -6.22 -0.96
CA LEU A 82 -9.55 -5.46 0.25
C LEU A 82 -10.74 -4.51 0.00
N THR A 83 -10.75 -3.83 -1.15
CA THR A 83 -11.87 -2.99 -1.58
C THR A 83 -13.16 -3.80 -1.75
N GLY A 84 -13.07 -4.98 -2.35
CA GLY A 84 -14.23 -5.87 -2.54
C GLY A 84 -14.80 -6.41 -1.24
N ALA A 85 -13.94 -6.68 -0.26
CA ALA A 85 -14.35 -7.21 1.05
C ALA A 85 -14.76 -6.12 2.05
N GLN A 86 -14.61 -4.84 1.70
CA GLN A 86 -14.88 -3.71 2.60
C GLN A 86 -16.31 -3.75 3.16
N GLY A 87 -16.44 -3.47 4.46
CA GLY A 87 -17.74 -3.43 5.15
C GLY A 87 -18.31 -4.77 5.57
N CYS A 88 -17.65 -5.89 5.23
CA CYS A 88 -18.02 -7.22 5.68
C CYS A 88 -17.14 -7.68 6.85
N SER A 89 -17.67 -7.73 8.06
CA SER A 89 -16.94 -8.19 9.26
C SER A 89 -16.59 -9.68 9.25
N LEU A 90 -17.17 -10.46 8.33
CA LEU A 90 -16.93 -11.88 8.16
C LEU A 90 -15.91 -12.20 7.06
N ALA A 91 -15.33 -11.17 6.41
CA ALA A 91 -14.32 -11.35 5.37
C ALA A 91 -12.99 -10.73 5.80
N ALA A 92 -11.91 -11.49 5.71
CA ALA A 92 -10.56 -11.01 5.96
C ALA A 92 -9.67 -11.28 4.75
N VAL A 93 -8.77 -10.33 4.43
CA VAL A 93 -7.93 -10.39 3.21
C VAL A 93 -6.45 -10.47 3.57
N GLY A 94 -5.75 -11.45 3.03
CA GLY A 94 -4.30 -11.63 3.15
C GLY A 94 -3.58 -11.49 1.81
N CYS A 95 -2.27 -11.32 1.86
CA CYS A 95 -1.44 -11.26 0.66
C CYS A 95 -0.38 -12.36 0.64
N LEU A 96 -0.18 -12.93 -0.54
CA LEU A 96 0.97 -13.74 -0.91
C LEU A 96 1.80 -12.90 -1.90
N PRO A 97 3.03 -12.50 -1.57
CA PRO A 97 3.75 -11.46 -2.28
C PRO A 97 4.42 -11.95 -3.56
N PHE A 98 3.71 -11.94 -4.66
CA PHE A 98 4.22 -12.26 -6.00
C PHE A 98 4.47 -11.02 -6.87
N GLY A 99 4.06 -9.83 -6.44
CA GLY A 99 4.35 -8.56 -7.11
C GLY A 99 5.77 -8.04 -6.89
N SER A 100 6.11 -6.94 -7.55
CA SER A 100 7.42 -6.28 -7.43
C SER A 100 7.55 -5.38 -6.20
N GLY A 101 6.47 -4.73 -5.74
CA GLY A 101 6.44 -3.86 -4.56
C GLY A 101 6.18 -4.65 -3.30
N ASN A 102 4.93 -5.02 -3.10
CA ASN A 102 4.41 -5.69 -1.91
C ASN A 102 4.75 -4.89 -0.63
N ASP A 103 4.35 -3.63 -0.64
CA ASP A 103 4.69 -2.68 0.42
C ASP A 103 3.85 -2.91 1.68
N PHE A 104 2.59 -3.36 1.54
CA PHE A 104 1.71 -3.67 2.68
C PHE A 104 2.38 -4.60 3.70
N LEU A 105 2.94 -5.72 3.24
CA LEU A 105 3.53 -6.72 4.15
C LEU A 105 4.70 -6.18 4.98
N ARG A 106 5.46 -5.20 4.44
CA ARG A 106 6.66 -4.65 5.11
C ARG A 106 6.34 -3.91 6.39
N THR A 107 5.10 -3.51 6.57
CA THR A 107 4.61 -2.95 7.84
C THR A 107 4.57 -4.00 8.95
N TYR A 108 4.32 -5.27 8.59
CA TYR A 108 4.06 -6.34 9.55
C TYR A 108 5.18 -7.38 9.64
N GLY A 109 5.93 -7.61 8.55
CA GLY A 109 6.93 -8.67 8.52
C GLY A 109 7.77 -8.72 7.26
N THR A 110 8.29 -9.88 6.98
CA THR A 110 9.17 -10.15 5.85
C THR A 110 8.45 -10.89 4.72
N ARG A 111 9.04 -10.82 3.52
CA ARG A 111 8.50 -11.53 2.35
C ARG A 111 8.50 -13.05 2.54
N GLU A 112 9.49 -13.58 3.24
CA GLU A 112 9.65 -14.99 3.56
C GLU A 112 8.50 -15.48 4.44
N GLU A 113 8.16 -14.74 5.49
CA GLU A 113 7.03 -15.06 6.38
C GLU A 113 5.70 -15.06 5.63
N PHE A 114 5.50 -14.09 4.72
CA PHE A 114 4.27 -13.99 3.94
C PHE A 114 4.17 -15.00 2.79
N ASN A 115 5.29 -15.59 2.34
CA ASN A 115 5.31 -16.69 1.37
C ASN A 115 5.13 -18.07 2.02
N ASP A 116 5.24 -18.19 3.33
CA ASP A 116 5.02 -19.44 4.04
C ASP A 116 3.51 -19.70 4.16
N LEU A 117 3.03 -20.64 3.34
CA LEU A 117 1.61 -21.00 3.28
C LEU A 117 1.09 -21.62 4.60
N ASP A 118 1.91 -22.38 5.30
CA ASP A 118 1.52 -22.96 6.57
C ASP A 118 1.42 -21.88 7.66
N ALA A 119 2.35 -20.92 7.68
CA ALA A 119 2.28 -19.75 8.54
C ALA A 119 1.06 -18.85 8.22
N GLN A 120 0.71 -18.68 6.94
CA GLN A 120 -0.47 -17.94 6.50
C GLN A 120 -1.78 -18.58 7.01
N LEU A 121 -1.91 -19.89 6.86
CA LEU A 121 -3.09 -20.61 7.30
C LEU A 121 -3.22 -20.68 8.83
N ALA A 122 -2.09 -20.73 9.54
CA ALA A 122 -2.02 -20.72 11.00
C ALA A 122 -2.09 -19.32 11.62
N GLY A 123 -2.12 -18.29 10.79
CA GLY A 123 -2.13 -16.89 11.20
C GLY A 123 -3.49 -16.40 11.71
N GLY A 124 -3.58 -15.11 11.97
CA GLY A 124 -4.76 -14.48 12.55
C GLY A 124 -5.27 -13.27 11.77
N GLU A 125 -6.45 -12.84 12.15
CA GLU A 125 -7.13 -11.66 11.60
C GLU A 125 -6.87 -10.44 12.49
N VAL A 126 -6.61 -9.31 11.86
CA VAL A 126 -6.47 -8.03 12.56
C VAL A 126 -7.26 -6.95 11.82
N ASP A 127 -7.86 -6.04 12.57
CA ASP A 127 -8.53 -4.88 12.01
C ASP A 127 -7.51 -3.75 11.89
N ILE A 128 -7.53 -3.07 10.74
CA ILE A 128 -6.64 -1.96 10.40
C ILE A 128 -7.42 -0.75 9.92
N ASP A 129 -6.83 0.39 10.08
CA ASP A 129 -7.32 1.62 9.46
C ASP A 129 -7.12 1.55 7.94
N LEU A 130 -7.99 2.24 7.21
CA LEU A 130 -7.86 2.43 5.77
C LEU A 130 -7.96 3.91 5.45
N MET A 131 -7.50 4.30 4.27
CA MET A 131 -7.72 5.62 3.71
C MET A 131 -8.74 5.55 2.58
N GLN A 132 -9.78 6.38 2.63
CA GLN A 132 -10.60 6.66 1.46
C GLN A 132 -9.99 7.85 0.73
N THR A 133 -9.64 7.67 -0.54
CA THR A 133 -9.11 8.73 -1.38
C THR A 133 -9.98 8.94 -2.62
N ASP A 134 -9.76 10.03 -3.34
CA ASP A 134 -10.43 10.27 -4.63
C ASP A 134 -9.98 9.27 -5.73
N LEU A 135 -8.86 8.56 -5.51
CA LEU A 135 -8.36 7.48 -6.37
C LEU A 135 -8.84 6.09 -5.94
N GLY A 136 -9.59 5.98 -4.85
CA GLY A 136 -10.09 4.73 -4.30
C GLY A 136 -9.63 4.47 -2.88
N LEU A 137 -9.83 3.24 -2.41
CA LEU A 137 -9.38 2.79 -1.09
C LEU A 137 -7.86 2.55 -1.10
N SER A 138 -7.20 2.93 -0.01
CA SER A 138 -5.76 2.67 0.18
C SER A 138 -5.52 2.14 1.60
N ALA A 139 -4.70 1.11 1.70
CA ALA A 139 -4.28 0.52 2.97
C ALA A 139 -2.92 1.06 3.44
N THR A 140 -2.11 1.61 2.52
CA THR A 140 -0.72 1.93 2.82
C THR A 140 -0.39 3.40 2.69
N ILE A 141 -0.61 4.01 1.51
CA ILE A 141 -0.16 5.38 1.24
C ILE A 141 -1.03 6.09 0.20
N CYS A 142 -1.25 7.40 0.45
CA CYS A 142 -1.64 8.36 -0.57
C CYS A 142 -0.54 9.41 -0.68
N ALA A 143 0.01 9.61 -1.88
CA ALA A 143 1.12 10.54 -2.08
C ALA A 143 0.90 11.42 -3.31
N ALA A 144 1.56 12.59 -3.32
CA ALA A 144 1.50 13.53 -4.44
C ALA A 144 2.83 14.26 -4.63
N GLY A 145 3.14 14.61 -5.87
CA GLY A 145 4.36 15.32 -6.22
C GLY A 145 5.38 14.46 -6.94
N LEU A 146 6.67 14.60 -6.61
CA LEU A 146 7.77 14.00 -7.37
C LEU A 146 7.67 12.47 -7.46
N ASP A 147 7.37 11.78 -6.38
CA ASP A 147 7.25 10.32 -6.32
C ASP A 147 6.07 9.80 -7.14
N ALA A 148 4.91 10.44 -7.01
CA ALA A 148 3.73 10.12 -7.82
C ALA A 148 4.00 10.38 -9.31
N GLN A 149 4.72 11.46 -9.66
CA GLN A 149 5.15 11.74 -11.04
C GLN A 149 6.09 10.67 -11.58
N VAL A 150 7.02 10.17 -10.74
CA VAL A 150 7.91 9.06 -11.10
C VAL A 150 7.09 7.81 -11.37
N ALA A 151 6.17 7.44 -10.48
CA ALA A 151 5.31 6.27 -10.63
C ALA A 151 4.43 6.37 -11.90
N TYR A 152 3.79 7.51 -12.11
CA TYR A 152 2.95 7.80 -13.29
C TYR A 152 3.75 7.73 -14.60
N GLY A 153 5.04 8.08 -14.57
CA GLY A 153 5.92 8.04 -15.73
C GLY A 153 6.43 6.65 -16.13
N ILE A 154 6.45 5.67 -15.23
CA ILE A 154 7.02 4.34 -15.47
C ILE A 154 6.43 3.63 -16.71
N PRO A 155 5.11 3.59 -16.94
CA PRO A 155 4.53 2.91 -18.09
C PRO A 155 5.04 3.41 -19.44
N GLN A 156 5.42 4.70 -19.56
CA GLN A 156 5.99 5.26 -20.79
C GLN A 156 7.32 4.61 -21.14
N PHE A 157 8.17 4.33 -20.13
CA PHE A 157 9.49 3.73 -20.32
C PHE A 157 9.41 2.21 -20.51
N ARG A 158 8.43 1.55 -19.88
CA ARG A 158 8.21 0.10 -20.10
C ARG A 158 7.84 -0.26 -21.54
N ARG A 159 7.38 0.72 -22.34
CA ARG A 159 7.10 0.54 -23.79
C ARG A 159 8.36 0.52 -24.64
N ILE A 160 9.52 0.93 -24.10
CA ILE A 160 10.78 0.94 -24.82
C ILE A 160 11.35 -0.50 -24.83
N PRO A 161 11.69 -1.06 -26.01
CA PRO A 161 12.30 -2.39 -26.08
C PRO A 161 13.53 -2.49 -25.17
N PHE A 162 13.69 -3.62 -24.50
CA PHE A 162 14.78 -3.92 -23.55
C PHE A 162 14.83 -3.06 -22.28
N CYS A 163 13.87 -2.16 -22.05
CA CYS A 163 13.78 -1.38 -20.83
C CYS A 163 12.98 -2.14 -19.75
N GLY A 164 13.69 -2.92 -18.94
CA GLY A 164 13.09 -3.66 -17.81
C GLY A 164 12.56 -2.76 -16.71
N GLY A 165 11.86 -3.33 -15.72
CA GLY A 165 11.18 -2.57 -14.67
C GLY A 165 12.08 -1.61 -13.88
N GLU A 166 13.29 -2.04 -13.50
CA GLU A 166 14.25 -1.21 -12.77
C GLU A 166 14.81 -0.07 -13.63
N MET A 167 15.07 -0.34 -14.91
CA MET A 167 15.54 0.68 -15.86
C MET A 167 14.43 1.71 -16.15
N ALA A 168 13.20 1.26 -16.34
CA ALA A 168 12.06 2.15 -16.54
C ALA A 168 11.83 3.08 -15.33
N TYR A 169 12.01 2.54 -14.13
CA TYR A 169 11.95 3.32 -12.89
C TYR A 169 13.08 4.37 -12.83
N ALA A 170 14.32 3.96 -13.09
CA ALA A 170 15.47 4.87 -13.10
C ALA A 170 15.33 5.99 -14.14
N LEU A 171 14.89 5.65 -15.36
CA LEU A 171 14.64 6.65 -16.41
C LEU A 171 13.51 7.61 -16.06
N SER A 172 12.45 7.12 -15.38
CA SER A 172 11.37 7.98 -14.88
C SER A 172 11.90 8.98 -13.85
N ILE A 173 12.73 8.53 -12.90
CA ILE A 173 13.39 9.42 -11.93
C ILE A 173 14.20 10.49 -12.64
N VAL A 174 15.08 10.10 -13.55
CA VAL A 174 15.95 11.04 -14.29
C VAL A 174 15.10 12.07 -15.04
N LYS A 175 14.05 11.63 -15.76
CA LYS A 175 13.14 12.52 -16.48
C LYS A 175 12.51 13.54 -15.53
N GLN A 176 11.97 13.10 -14.40
CA GLN A 176 11.34 14.01 -13.45
C GLN A 176 12.34 14.97 -12.80
N LEU A 177 13.54 14.50 -12.47
CA LEU A 177 14.59 15.36 -11.93
C LEU A 177 15.13 16.38 -12.95
N CYS A 178 15.08 16.11 -14.25
CA CYS A 178 15.45 17.08 -15.29
C CYS A 178 14.38 18.15 -15.52
N GLY A 179 13.13 17.87 -15.11
CA GLY A 179 12.00 18.78 -15.25
C GLY A 179 11.90 19.83 -14.12
N HIS A 180 10.73 20.44 -14.00
CA HIS A 180 10.38 21.27 -12.86
C HIS A 180 10.11 20.41 -11.65
N ILE A 181 10.89 20.60 -10.59
CA ILE A 181 10.70 19.91 -9.32
C ILE A 181 10.03 20.81 -8.30
N GLY A 182 9.00 20.30 -7.67
CA GLY A 182 8.24 21.00 -6.65
C GLY A 182 7.33 22.11 -7.19
N ARG A 183 6.35 22.45 -6.41
CA ARG A 183 5.36 23.51 -6.69
C ARG A 183 4.68 23.94 -5.41
N ASN A 184 4.04 25.13 -5.44
CA ASN A 184 3.20 25.54 -4.34
C ASN A 184 1.94 24.68 -4.27
N VAL A 185 1.71 24.11 -3.10
CA VAL A 185 0.55 23.24 -2.78
C VAL A 185 -0.07 23.76 -1.50
N THR A 186 -1.39 23.94 -1.51
CA THR A 186 -2.17 24.18 -0.31
C THR A 186 -2.67 22.84 0.23
N PHE A 187 -2.35 22.58 1.46
CA PHE A 187 -2.82 21.46 2.25
C PHE A 187 -3.93 21.94 3.19
N THR A 188 -4.96 21.13 3.37
CA THR A 188 -5.92 21.27 4.47
C THR A 188 -5.79 20.02 5.32
N ILE A 189 -5.29 20.16 6.54
CA ILE A 189 -5.00 19.08 7.48
C ILE A 189 -5.93 19.24 8.68
N ASP A 190 -6.92 18.36 8.81
CA ASP A 190 -7.97 18.44 9.84
C ASP A 190 -8.60 19.84 9.96
N GLY A 191 -8.76 20.53 8.84
CA GLY A 191 -9.36 21.86 8.75
C GLY A 191 -8.36 23.03 8.80
N GLU A 192 -7.09 22.79 9.11
CA GLU A 192 -6.06 23.82 9.10
C GLU A 192 -5.40 23.94 7.71
N GLU A 193 -5.35 25.15 7.15
CA GLU A 193 -4.71 25.39 5.86
C GLU A 193 -3.22 25.73 6.03
N LEU A 194 -2.40 25.13 5.16
CA LEU A 194 -0.97 25.35 5.07
C LEU A 194 -0.54 25.35 3.60
N THR A 195 0.04 26.44 3.11
CA THR A 195 0.63 26.48 1.77
C THR A 195 2.15 26.32 1.82
N VAL A 196 2.66 25.35 1.07
CA VAL A 196 4.08 24.99 1.07
C VAL A 196 4.60 24.92 -0.37
N ASP A 197 5.81 25.46 -0.60
CA ASP A 197 6.58 25.12 -1.80
C ASP A 197 7.09 23.67 -1.61
N CYS A 198 6.35 22.73 -2.19
CA CYS A 198 6.40 21.32 -1.89
C CYS A 198 7.09 20.53 -3.01
N LEU A 199 8.02 19.65 -2.65
CA LEU A 199 8.60 18.65 -3.54
C LEU A 199 7.66 17.48 -3.72
N MET A 200 7.19 16.93 -2.60
CA MET A 200 6.27 15.80 -2.52
C MET A 200 5.61 15.73 -1.13
N CYS A 201 4.49 15.05 -1.08
CA CYS A 201 3.78 14.75 0.16
C CYS A 201 3.42 13.28 0.20
N ALA A 202 3.56 12.66 1.37
CA ALA A 202 3.13 11.29 1.67
C ALA A 202 2.19 11.31 2.88
N VAL A 203 0.97 10.82 2.69
CA VAL A 203 -0.03 10.55 3.72
C VAL A 203 -0.05 9.05 3.92
N CYS A 204 0.45 8.59 5.06
CA CYS A 204 0.79 7.21 5.30
C CYS A 204 -0.11 6.59 6.37
N ASN A 205 -0.60 5.38 6.11
CA ASN A 205 -1.17 4.46 7.07
C ASN A 205 -0.20 3.30 7.32
N GLY A 206 0.56 2.89 6.30
CA GLY A 206 1.63 1.91 6.39
C GLY A 206 3.02 2.54 6.45
N ARG A 207 4.03 1.71 6.73
CA ARG A 207 5.42 2.18 6.94
C ARG A 207 6.18 2.43 5.65
N THR A 208 5.86 1.67 4.59
CA THR A 208 6.65 1.66 3.35
C THR A 208 5.80 1.81 2.10
N TYR A 209 6.43 2.31 1.04
CA TYR A 209 5.86 2.33 -0.31
C TYR A 209 6.95 2.29 -1.37
N GLY A 210 6.54 2.21 -2.64
CA GLY A 210 7.45 2.31 -3.78
C GLY A 210 8.52 1.23 -3.82
N GLY A 211 8.24 0.04 -3.25
CA GLY A 211 9.16 -1.07 -3.20
C GLY A 211 10.19 -0.97 -2.09
N GLY A 212 9.88 -0.30 -0.98
CA GLY A 212 10.70 -0.31 0.24
C GLY A 212 11.30 1.04 0.65
N PHE A 213 10.66 2.15 0.29
CA PHE A 213 10.92 3.44 0.92
C PHE A 213 10.16 3.53 2.25
N TYR A 214 10.86 3.70 3.34
CA TYR A 214 10.27 3.85 4.68
C TYR A 214 9.80 5.30 4.89
N ALA A 215 8.66 5.67 4.27
CA ALA A 215 8.11 7.03 4.35
C ALA A 215 7.64 7.40 5.76
N ALA A 216 7.01 6.47 6.45
CA ALA A 216 6.53 6.61 7.82
C ALA A 216 7.04 5.44 8.67
N PRO A 217 8.31 5.45 9.13
CA PRO A 217 8.96 4.27 9.73
C PRO A 217 8.25 3.73 10.97
N GLU A 218 7.52 4.58 11.67
CA GLU A 218 6.85 4.27 12.94
C GLU A 218 5.32 4.26 12.81
N ALA A 219 4.78 4.30 11.58
CA ALA A 219 3.34 4.24 11.34
C ALA A 219 2.73 2.97 11.96
N GLN A 220 1.56 3.14 12.55
CA GLN A 220 0.75 2.09 13.16
C GLN A 220 -0.63 2.08 12.49
N PRO A 221 -0.94 1.07 11.66
CA PRO A 221 -2.14 1.06 10.84
C PRO A 221 -3.46 0.84 11.60
N ASP A 222 -3.46 0.95 12.91
CA ASP A 222 -4.61 0.68 13.79
C ASP A 222 -4.72 1.66 14.96
N ASP A 223 -4.04 2.82 14.86
CA ASP A 223 -3.99 3.82 15.94
C ASP A 223 -4.93 5.02 15.74
N GLY A 224 -5.73 4.98 14.65
CA GLY A 224 -6.71 6.02 14.32
C GLY A 224 -6.10 7.30 13.78
N TRP A 225 -4.88 7.26 13.24
CA TRP A 225 -4.17 8.40 12.67
C TRP A 225 -3.45 8.07 11.36
N LEU A 226 -3.31 9.10 10.54
CA LEU A 226 -2.45 9.08 9.36
C LEU A 226 -1.19 9.90 9.64
N ASP A 227 -0.03 9.38 9.24
CA ASP A 227 1.24 10.08 9.31
C ASP A 227 1.47 10.89 8.04
N VAL A 228 1.56 12.22 8.17
CA VAL A 228 1.67 13.14 7.05
C VAL A 228 3.08 13.72 6.99
N PHE A 229 3.80 13.39 5.93
CA PHE A 229 5.14 13.93 5.65
C PHE A 229 5.08 14.82 4.42
N ILE A 230 5.32 16.13 4.59
CA ILE A 230 5.43 17.09 3.50
C ILE A 230 6.91 17.43 3.36
N ILE A 231 7.47 17.20 2.18
CA ILE A 231 8.87 17.52 1.88
C ILE A 231 8.91 18.83 1.11
N ARG A 232 9.60 19.81 1.68
CA ARG A 232 9.79 21.13 1.06
C ARG A 232 10.57 21.00 -0.23
N ARG A 233 10.36 21.92 -1.19
CA ARG A 233 11.19 21.98 -2.38
C ARG A 233 12.63 22.27 -1.99
N VAL A 234 13.55 21.47 -2.53
CA VAL A 234 14.98 21.57 -2.30
C VAL A 234 15.75 21.46 -3.63
N SER A 235 17.04 21.75 -3.62
CA SER A 235 17.89 21.57 -4.78
C SER A 235 18.05 20.10 -5.15
N ARG A 236 18.38 19.78 -6.40
CA ARG A 236 18.63 18.41 -6.88
C ARG A 236 19.76 17.72 -6.10
N LEU A 237 20.79 18.46 -5.73
CA LEU A 237 21.89 17.93 -4.89
C LEU A 237 21.40 17.57 -3.50
N THR A 238 20.51 18.38 -2.93
CA THR A 238 19.88 18.10 -1.64
C THR A 238 18.97 16.88 -1.73
N ILE A 239 18.20 16.69 -2.81
CA ILE A 239 17.40 15.48 -3.05
C ILE A 239 18.30 14.25 -2.99
N ALA A 240 19.45 14.25 -3.68
CA ALA A 240 20.38 13.12 -3.69
C ALA A 240 20.90 12.77 -2.27
N ARG A 241 21.15 13.79 -1.43
CA ARG A 241 21.55 13.59 -0.03
C ARG A 241 20.41 13.03 0.84
N LEU A 242 19.21 13.56 0.66
CA LEU A 242 18.04 13.16 1.44
C LEU A 242 17.50 11.79 1.06
N LEU A 243 17.71 11.35 -0.19
CA LEU A 243 17.14 10.11 -0.73
C LEU A 243 17.50 8.89 0.11
N GLY A 244 18.76 8.74 0.49
CA GLY A 244 19.20 7.63 1.34
C GLY A 244 18.62 7.67 2.76
N MET A 245 18.48 8.86 3.32
CA MET A 245 17.87 9.09 4.63
C MET A 245 16.36 8.74 4.59
N TYR A 246 15.65 9.23 3.55
CA TYR A 246 14.23 8.99 3.36
C TYR A 246 13.95 7.50 3.08
N LYS A 247 14.73 6.90 2.17
CA LYS A 247 14.59 5.47 1.85
C LYS A 247 14.76 4.56 3.05
N SER A 248 15.71 4.88 3.94
CA SER A 248 15.99 4.08 5.14
C SER A 248 15.16 4.46 6.37
N GLY A 249 14.25 5.44 6.28
CA GLY A 249 13.42 5.90 7.39
C GLY A 249 14.15 6.72 8.45
N ARG A 250 15.45 7.06 8.24
CA ARG A 250 16.26 7.79 9.22
C ARG A 250 15.90 9.27 9.40
N HIS A 251 14.91 9.77 8.66
CA HIS A 251 14.38 11.12 8.81
C HIS A 251 13.43 11.25 10.01
N PHE A 252 12.95 10.13 10.55
CA PHE A 252 11.97 10.11 11.64
C PHE A 252 12.38 9.08 12.70
N ARG A 253 12.25 9.43 13.97
CA ARG A 253 12.59 8.54 15.09
C ARG A 253 11.93 9.03 16.38
N ASN A 254 11.44 8.09 17.20
CA ASN A 254 10.80 8.36 18.50
C ASN A 254 9.64 9.37 18.38
N GLY A 255 8.80 9.25 17.36
CA GLY A 255 7.65 10.11 17.15
C GLY A 255 7.98 11.50 16.57
N GLU A 256 9.23 11.78 16.19
CA GLU A 256 9.66 13.11 15.77
C GLU A 256 10.60 13.07 14.54
N LEU A 257 10.62 14.18 13.80
CA LEU A 257 11.64 14.42 12.77
C LEU A 257 13.02 14.56 13.42
N THR A 258 14.01 13.89 12.85
CA THR A 258 15.41 14.06 13.29
C THR A 258 15.90 15.48 12.98
N GLU A 259 16.90 15.97 13.71
CA GLU A 259 17.47 17.31 13.52
C GLU A 259 17.94 17.55 12.06
N GLN A 260 18.43 16.48 11.42
CA GLN A 260 18.84 16.55 10.00
C GLN A 260 17.66 16.67 9.05
N ALA A 261 16.47 16.19 9.42
CA ALA A 261 15.26 16.22 8.60
C ALA A 261 14.43 17.49 8.80
N LYS A 262 14.38 18.05 10.01
CA LYS A 262 13.57 19.24 10.37
C LYS A 262 13.62 20.40 9.39
N PRO A 263 14.77 20.77 8.78
CA PRO A 263 14.81 21.87 7.80
C PRO A 263 14.03 21.58 6.51
N TYR A 264 13.84 20.32 6.17
CA TYR A 264 13.33 19.87 4.87
C TYR A 264 11.95 19.26 4.93
N PHE A 265 11.55 18.73 6.11
CA PHE A 265 10.29 18.01 6.30
C PHE A 265 9.36 18.79 7.22
N ILE A 266 8.06 18.63 6.98
CA ILE A 266 6.99 18.95 7.92
C ILE A 266 6.31 17.62 8.23
N TYR A 267 6.11 17.34 9.50
CA TYR A 267 5.38 16.18 9.98
C TYR A 267 4.12 16.61 10.72
N ARG A 268 3.02 15.92 10.47
CA ARG A 268 1.74 16.04 11.18
C ARG A 268 1.10 14.66 11.30
N ARG A 269 0.25 14.51 12.29
CA ARG A 269 -0.73 13.42 12.35
C ARG A 269 -2.10 14.01 12.02
N ALA A 270 -2.92 13.28 11.27
CA ALA A 270 -4.21 13.78 10.83
C ALA A 270 -5.22 12.64 10.61
N LYS A 271 -6.50 13.00 10.57
CA LYS A 271 -7.59 12.09 10.16
C LYS A 271 -8.09 12.41 8.75
N CYS A 272 -7.91 13.64 8.30
CA CYS A 272 -8.28 14.07 6.97
C CYS A 272 -7.23 15.02 6.42
N VAL A 273 -6.73 14.71 5.24
CA VAL A 273 -5.78 15.55 4.52
C VAL A 273 -6.27 15.76 3.12
N SER A 274 -6.48 17.00 2.71
CA SER A 274 -6.65 17.35 1.31
C SER A 274 -5.51 18.23 0.84
N LEU A 275 -5.18 18.13 -0.44
CA LEU A 275 -4.17 18.98 -1.06
C LEU A 275 -4.61 19.41 -2.45
N ARG A 276 -4.26 20.63 -2.82
CA ARG A 276 -4.52 21.20 -4.15
C ARG A 276 -3.34 22.05 -4.60
N PRO A 277 -3.05 22.09 -5.92
CA PRO A 277 -2.08 23.03 -6.47
C PRO A 277 -2.49 24.47 -6.15
N ALA A 278 -1.51 25.32 -5.83
CA ALA A 278 -1.71 26.75 -5.54
C ALA A 278 -0.98 27.69 -6.50
N ASP A 279 -0.41 27.16 -7.60
CA ASP A 279 0.45 27.90 -8.51
C ASP A 279 -0.12 28.08 -9.93
N GLY A 280 -1.35 27.66 -10.18
CA GLY A 280 -2.03 27.79 -11.47
C GLY A 280 -1.45 26.94 -12.61
N ARG A 281 -0.51 26.04 -12.34
CA ARG A 281 0.14 25.18 -13.36
C ARG A 281 -0.67 23.91 -13.72
N GLY A 282 -1.97 23.87 -13.43
CA GLY A 282 -2.83 22.71 -13.69
C GLY A 282 -2.70 21.60 -12.64
N PRO A 283 -3.18 20.38 -12.93
CA PRO A 283 -3.31 19.30 -11.96
C PRO A 283 -1.96 18.86 -11.37
N ILE A 284 -2.02 18.24 -10.19
CA ILE A 284 -0.90 17.53 -9.56
C ILE A 284 -1.07 16.03 -9.82
N VAL A 285 0.02 15.33 -10.01
CA VAL A 285 -0.05 13.85 -10.04
C VAL A 285 -0.08 13.33 -8.61
N ALA A 286 -1.07 12.49 -8.33
CA ALA A 286 -1.22 11.79 -7.07
C ALA A 286 -1.23 10.27 -7.28
N THR A 287 -0.98 9.54 -6.21
CA THR A 287 -1.03 8.07 -6.19
C THR A 287 -1.66 7.59 -4.88
N ALA A 288 -2.42 6.50 -4.97
CA ALA A 288 -2.93 5.76 -3.82
C ALA A 288 -2.68 4.26 -4.06
N ASP A 289 -1.84 3.64 -3.23
CA ASP A 289 -1.40 2.23 -3.35
C ASP A 289 -1.03 1.79 -4.77
N GLY A 290 -0.40 2.71 -5.55
CA GLY A 290 0.07 2.43 -6.91
C GLY A 290 -0.89 2.87 -8.03
N GLU A 291 -2.14 3.18 -7.74
CA GLU A 291 -3.03 3.84 -8.69
C GLU A 291 -2.64 5.32 -8.81
N CYS A 292 -2.35 5.76 -10.03
CA CYS A 292 -1.81 7.11 -10.28
C CYS A 292 -2.68 7.88 -11.25
N ALA A 293 -3.01 9.14 -10.91
CA ALA A 293 -3.71 10.04 -11.82
C ALA A 293 -3.33 11.52 -11.61
N PRO A 294 -3.46 12.36 -12.65
CA PRO A 294 -3.51 13.80 -12.48
C PRO A 294 -4.81 14.21 -11.80
N CYS A 295 -4.71 15.08 -10.77
CA CYS A 295 -5.85 15.54 -9.97
C CYS A 295 -5.78 17.05 -9.75
N ASP A 296 -6.93 17.73 -9.80
CA ASP A 296 -7.01 19.14 -9.41
C ASP A 296 -6.95 19.32 -7.88
N ALA A 297 -7.39 18.29 -7.17
CA ALA A 297 -7.22 18.11 -5.73
C ALA A 297 -7.24 16.63 -5.42
N ILE A 298 -6.68 16.22 -4.28
CA ILE A 298 -6.84 14.87 -3.74
C ILE A 298 -7.05 14.94 -2.24
N THR A 299 -7.95 14.12 -1.74
CA THR A 299 -8.25 13.96 -0.32
C THR A 299 -7.91 12.55 0.12
N ALA A 300 -7.33 12.42 1.31
CA ALA A 300 -7.15 11.18 2.03
C ALA A 300 -7.89 11.28 3.36
N GLN A 301 -8.95 10.49 3.51
CA GLN A 301 -9.79 10.45 4.70
C GLN A 301 -9.60 9.13 5.43
N LEU A 302 -9.20 9.19 6.68
CA LEU A 302 -9.09 8.02 7.55
C LEU A 302 -10.45 7.32 7.71
N LYS A 303 -10.46 6.01 7.60
CA LYS A 303 -11.55 5.10 7.93
C LYS A 303 -11.06 4.16 9.04
N PRO A 304 -11.35 4.48 10.31
CA PRO A 304 -10.83 3.70 11.43
C PRO A 304 -11.30 2.24 11.38
N LEU A 305 -10.36 1.31 11.52
CA LEU A 305 -10.57 -0.14 11.59
C LEU A 305 -11.50 -0.68 10.48
N ALA A 306 -11.44 -0.05 9.29
CA ALA A 306 -12.33 -0.38 8.17
C ALA A 306 -11.85 -1.56 7.32
N GLY A 307 -10.62 -2.02 7.52
CA GLY A 307 -10.03 -3.18 6.85
C GLY A 307 -9.82 -4.33 7.82
N ARG A 308 -10.17 -5.55 7.39
CA ARG A 308 -9.81 -6.76 8.13
C ARG A 308 -8.81 -7.54 7.30
N VAL A 309 -7.61 -7.74 7.86
CA VAL A 309 -6.50 -8.38 7.15
C VAL A 309 -5.98 -9.62 7.85
N LEU A 310 -5.41 -10.53 7.05
CA LEU A 310 -4.79 -11.77 7.51
C LEU A 310 -3.28 -11.57 7.59
N LEU A 311 -2.71 -11.86 8.75
CA LEU A 311 -1.27 -11.89 8.94
C LEU A 311 -0.80 -13.32 9.16
N PRO A 312 0.34 -13.73 8.56
CA PRO A 312 0.94 -15.02 8.86
C PRO A 312 1.32 -15.10 10.34
N LYS A 313 1.33 -16.29 10.92
CA LYS A 313 1.47 -16.52 12.36
C LYS A 313 2.58 -15.68 13.03
N PRO A 314 3.84 -15.64 12.53
CA PRO A 314 4.88 -14.83 13.18
C PRO A 314 4.57 -13.32 13.18
N ALA A 315 4.01 -12.80 12.10
CA ALA A 315 3.61 -11.39 11.99
C ALA A 315 2.43 -11.07 12.90
N TYR A 316 1.44 -11.97 12.98
CA TYR A 316 0.29 -11.84 13.86
C TYR A 316 0.71 -11.81 15.34
N GLU A 317 1.57 -12.75 15.77
CA GLU A 317 2.05 -12.81 17.14
C GLU A 317 2.83 -11.54 17.54
N ARG A 318 3.67 -11.00 16.63
CA ARG A 318 4.36 -9.72 16.86
C ARG A 318 3.40 -8.55 16.98
N PHE A 319 2.41 -8.48 16.09
CA PHE A 319 1.41 -7.42 16.09
C PHE A 319 0.61 -7.43 17.41
N MET A 320 0.14 -8.60 17.84
CA MET A 320 -0.60 -8.75 19.10
C MET A 320 0.25 -8.43 20.32
N ALA A 321 1.52 -8.81 20.32
CA ALA A 321 2.45 -8.49 21.42
C ALA A 321 2.73 -6.98 21.53
N GLN A 322 2.79 -6.25 20.41
CA GLN A 322 2.93 -4.79 20.43
C GLN A 322 1.70 -4.11 21.04
N ARG A 323 0.49 -4.57 20.73
CA ARG A 323 -0.75 -4.04 21.31
C ARG A 323 -0.92 -4.33 22.80
N ALA A 324 -0.40 -5.44 23.29
CA ALA A 324 -0.46 -5.77 24.72
C ALA A 324 0.44 -4.89 25.60
N ASN A 325 1.36 -4.14 24.99
CA ASN A 325 2.30 -3.25 25.68
C ASN A 325 1.93 -1.74 25.58
N VAL A 326 0.79 -1.43 24.95
CA VAL A 326 0.21 -0.08 24.87
C VAL A 326 -1.01 0.00 25.78
#